data_49f1b7169c64c852695b12fb4acc27bf
#
_entry.id   49f1b7169c64c852695b12fb4acc27bf
#
_cell.length_a   1.000
_cell.length_b   1.000
_cell.length_c   1.000
_cell.angle_alpha   90.00
_cell.angle_beta   90.00
_cell.angle_gamma   90.00
#
_symmetry.space_group_name_H-M   'P 1'
#
loop_
_entity.id
_entity.type
_entity.pdbx_description
1 polymer ?
#
loop_
_entity_poly.entity_id
_entity_poly.type
_entity_poly.pdbx_seq_one_letter_code
_entity_poly.pdbx_strand_id
1 'polypeptide(L)'
;EISECLVGSEMCIETGYLPIEPGERAKKLKALEQRVYAENQTQLFIETPYRNHKMVEDILLNCRPQTKLCIAANITCEGEYIQTRTVKDWKGHVPDLSKIPCIFLLYK
;
A
#
# COMPACT_ATOMS: atom_id res chain seq x y z
N GLU A 1 -12.08 -1.61 10.15
CA GLU A 1 -11.53 -0.28 10.08
C GLU A 1 -10.03 -0.30 9.82
N ILE A 2 -9.53 0.77 9.27
CA ILE A 2 -8.13 0.81 8.88
C ILE A 2 -7.17 0.61 10.04
N SER A 3 -7.55 1.10 11.21
CA SER A 3 -6.71 0.97 12.38
C SER A 3 -6.44 -0.48 12.76
N GLU A 4 -7.30 -1.39 12.34
CA GLU A 4 -7.12 -2.79 12.63
C GLU A 4 -5.92 -3.38 11.89
N CYS A 5 -5.56 -2.80 10.76
CA CYS A 5 -4.40 -3.23 10.01
C CYS A 5 -3.10 -2.88 10.74
N LEU A 6 -3.21 -2.01 11.74
CA LEU A 6 -2.06 -1.48 12.44
C LEU A 6 -1.97 -1.98 13.88
N VAL A 7 -2.72 -3.03 14.19
CA VAL A 7 -2.75 -3.55 15.56
C VAL A 7 -1.35 -3.90 16.06
N GLY A 8 -1.08 -3.47 17.27
CA GLY A 8 0.20 -3.73 17.93
C GLY A 8 1.31 -2.95 17.33
N SER A 9 0.98 -1.99 16.55
CA SER A 9 1.95 -1.48 15.72
C SER A 9 2.73 -0.40 16.27
N GLU A 10 3.55 -0.28 15.60
CA GLU A 10 4.55 0.66 15.37
C GLU A 10 3.97 1.95 14.89
N MET A 11 4.82 2.94 14.80
CA MET A 11 4.43 4.25 14.30
C MET A 11 3.93 4.14 12.86
N CYS A 12 2.81 4.76 12.60
CA CYS A 12 2.26 4.86 11.26
C CYS A 12 2.55 6.26 10.72
N ILE A 13 3.21 6.31 9.58
CA ILE A 13 3.55 7.58 8.94
C ILE A 13 2.68 7.77 7.69
N GLU A 14 1.90 8.85 7.69
CA GLU A 14 1.11 9.19 6.53
C GLU A 14 1.95 9.95 5.51
N THR A 15 2.13 9.37 4.35
CA THR A 15 2.95 9.96 3.30
C THR A 15 2.13 10.78 2.30
N GLY A 16 0.85 10.45 2.14
CA GLY A 16 0.00 11.13 1.16
C GLY A 16 0.19 10.53 -0.22
N TYR A 17 0.17 11.38 -1.24
CA TYR A 17 0.32 10.91 -2.62
C TYR A 17 1.77 10.68 -2.98
N LEU A 18 2.01 9.65 -3.77
CA LEU A 18 3.34 9.39 -4.32
C LEU A 18 3.46 10.07 -5.68
N PRO A 19 4.70 10.26 -6.16
CA PRO A 19 4.90 10.84 -7.50
C PRO A 19 4.21 10.01 -8.58
N ILE A 20 3.78 10.66 -9.63
CA ILE A 20 3.12 9.99 -10.76
C ILE A 20 4.14 9.42 -11.73
N GLU A 21 5.27 10.08 -11.89
CA GLU A 21 6.32 9.65 -12.80
C GLU A 21 6.88 8.32 -12.34
N PRO A 22 6.92 7.29 -13.22
CA PRO A 22 7.27 5.93 -12.80
C PRO A 22 8.64 5.78 -12.13
N GLY A 23 9.64 6.46 -12.62
CA GLY A 23 10.98 6.38 -12.01
C GLY A 23 11.02 6.99 -10.63
N GLU A 24 10.37 8.13 -10.47
CA GLU A 24 10.30 8.81 -9.17
C GLU A 24 9.47 8.01 -8.18
N ARG A 25 8.39 7.41 -8.66
CA ARG A 25 7.53 6.56 -7.82
C ARG A 25 8.31 5.34 -7.33
N ALA A 26 9.08 4.70 -8.20
CA ALA A 26 9.87 3.55 -7.82
C ALA A 26 10.90 3.91 -6.74
N LYS A 27 11.56 5.05 -6.89
CA LYS A 27 12.50 5.51 -5.88
C LYS A 27 11.83 5.77 -4.55
N LYS A 28 10.66 6.40 -4.59
CA LYS A 28 9.92 6.71 -3.37
C LYS A 28 9.47 5.45 -2.66
N LEU A 29 8.94 4.49 -3.41
CA LEU A 29 8.50 3.21 -2.83
C LEU A 29 9.65 2.49 -2.16
N LYS A 30 10.82 2.46 -2.80
CA LYS A 30 11.98 1.81 -2.20
C LYS A 30 12.45 2.52 -0.94
N ALA A 31 12.40 3.86 -0.94
CA ALA A 31 12.77 4.64 0.23
C ALA A 31 11.81 4.41 1.39
N LEU A 32 10.50 4.34 1.11
CA LEU A 32 9.50 4.07 2.13
C LEU A 32 9.67 2.68 2.71
N GLU A 33 9.91 1.70 1.84
CA GLU A 33 10.13 0.32 2.30
C GLU A 33 11.35 0.23 3.19
N GLN A 34 12.41 0.94 2.85
CA GLN A 34 13.61 0.96 3.67
C GLN A 34 13.32 1.46 5.08
N ARG A 35 12.48 2.48 5.19
CA ARG A 35 12.08 3.01 6.49
C ARG A 35 11.24 2.00 7.27
N VAL A 36 10.41 1.23 6.57
CA VAL A 36 9.63 0.18 7.23
C VAL A 36 10.55 -0.78 7.97
N TYR A 37 11.63 -1.22 7.33
CA TYR A 37 12.52 -2.18 7.93
C TYR A 37 13.52 -1.56 8.90
N ALA A 38 14.06 -0.38 8.55
CA ALA A 38 15.09 0.24 9.37
C ALA A 38 14.54 0.90 10.62
N GLU A 39 13.37 1.50 10.51
CA GLU A 39 12.81 2.30 11.60
C GLU A 39 11.52 1.73 12.17
N ASN A 40 11.13 0.56 11.71
CA ASN A 40 9.92 -0.11 12.19
C ASN A 40 8.68 0.77 12.05
N GLN A 41 8.55 1.45 10.90
CA GLN A 41 7.44 2.34 10.63
C GLN A 41 6.50 1.74 9.60
N THR A 42 5.20 1.90 9.83
CA THR A 42 4.20 1.58 8.82
C THR A 42 4.00 2.81 7.96
N GLN A 43 4.06 2.66 6.64
CA GLN A 43 3.89 3.76 5.71
C GLN A 43 2.49 3.70 5.11
N LEU A 44 1.74 4.79 5.25
CA LEU A 44 0.40 4.90 4.69
C LEU A 44 0.44 5.91 3.54
N PHE A 45 -0.09 5.53 2.38
CA PHE A 45 -0.16 6.44 1.25
C PHE A 45 -1.42 6.18 0.43
N ILE A 46 -1.75 7.15 -0.41
CA ILE A 46 -2.98 7.11 -1.20
C ILE A 46 -2.69 7.34 -2.66
N GLU A 47 -3.64 6.99 -3.50
CA GLU A 47 -3.56 7.26 -4.93
C GLU A 47 -4.95 7.59 -5.43
N THR A 48 -5.03 8.29 -6.56
CA THR A 48 -6.34 8.57 -7.16
C THR A 48 -6.94 7.26 -7.67
N PRO A 49 -8.28 7.14 -7.67
CA PRO A 49 -8.91 5.90 -8.11
C PRO A 49 -8.49 5.43 -9.50
N TYR A 50 -8.15 6.36 -10.38
CA TYR A 50 -7.76 6.01 -11.75
C TYR A 50 -6.39 5.34 -11.84
N ARG A 51 -5.56 5.49 -10.80
CA ARG A 51 -4.19 4.96 -10.82
C ARG A 51 -3.95 3.84 -9.81
N ASN A 52 -5.01 3.33 -9.20
CA ASN A 52 -4.85 2.29 -8.18
C ASN A 52 -4.13 1.06 -8.70
N HIS A 53 -4.54 0.56 -9.87
CA HIS A 53 -3.90 -0.62 -10.45
C HIS A 53 -2.44 -0.39 -10.73
N LYS A 54 -2.11 0.79 -11.26
CA LYS A 54 -0.72 1.14 -11.54
C LYS A 54 0.09 1.22 -10.26
N MET A 55 -0.51 1.76 -9.19
CA MET A 55 0.16 1.83 -7.90
C MET A 55 0.47 0.43 -7.38
N VAL A 56 -0.50 -0.48 -7.43
CA VAL A 56 -0.28 -1.86 -6.99
C VAL A 56 0.81 -2.53 -7.82
N GLU A 57 0.77 -2.37 -9.14
CA GLU A 57 1.80 -2.92 -9.99
C GLU A 57 3.20 -2.42 -9.61
N ASP A 58 3.31 -1.13 -9.35
CA ASP A 58 4.59 -0.54 -8.99
C ASP A 58 5.08 -1.06 -7.65
N ILE A 59 4.18 -1.25 -6.69
CA ILE A 59 4.54 -1.83 -5.40
C ILE A 59 5.05 -3.26 -5.58
N LEU A 60 4.34 -4.06 -6.37
CA LEU A 60 4.73 -5.44 -6.59
C LEU A 60 6.06 -5.57 -7.33
N LEU A 61 6.39 -4.59 -8.16
CA LEU A 61 7.65 -4.59 -8.89
C LEU A 61 8.83 -4.11 -8.05
N ASN A 62 8.59 -3.18 -7.15
CA ASN A 62 9.69 -2.48 -6.47
C ASN A 62 9.91 -2.86 -5.03
N CYS A 63 8.93 -3.48 -4.39
CA CYS A 63 9.06 -3.86 -2.98
C CYS A 63 9.45 -5.31 -2.83
N ARG A 64 9.99 -5.65 -1.66
CA ARG A 64 10.45 -7.01 -1.38
C ARG A 64 9.26 -7.96 -1.27
N PRO A 65 9.44 -9.22 -1.67
CA PRO A 65 8.33 -10.20 -1.63
C PRO A 65 7.73 -10.41 -0.24
N GLN A 66 8.52 -10.28 0.80
CA GLN A 66 8.08 -10.52 2.16
C GLN A 66 7.44 -9.29 2.82
N THR A 67 7.52 -8.11 2.21
CA THR A 67 6.90 -6.91 2.75
C THR A 67 5.39 -7.06 2.70
N LYS A 68 4.72 -6.65 3.76
CA LYS A 68 3.27 -6.73 3.82
C LYS A 68 2.64 -5.48 3.22
N LEU A 69 1.60 -5.70 2.43
CA LEU A 69 0.83 -4.61 1.84
C LEU A 69 -0.64 -4.80 2.23
N CYS A 70 -1.20 -3.80 2.88
CA CYS A 70 -2.63 -3.77 3.17
C CYS A 70 -3.29 -2.85 2.16
N ILE A 71 -4.34 -3.35 1.50
CA ILE A 71 -5.15 -2.54 0.60
C ILE A 71 -6.51 -2.37 1.23
N ALA A 72 -6.89 -1.13 1.51
CA ALA A 72 -8.18 -0.81 2.09
C ALA A 72 -8.97 0.01 1.08
N ALA A 73 -10.07 -0.56 0.61
CA ALA A 73 -10.88 0.04 -0.45
C ALA A 73 -12.31 0.27 0.04
N ASN A 74 -12.94 1.34 -0.43
CA ASN A 74 -14.32 1.69 -0.07
C ASN A 74 -14.57 1.71 1.44
N ILE A 75 -13.64 2.24 2.19
CA ILE A 75 -13.74 2.25 3.65
C ILE A 75 -15.00 2.95 4.10
N THR A 76 -15.74 2.31 5.01
CA THR A 76 -17.02 2.76 5.55
C THR A 76 -18.16 2.83 4.54
N CYS A 77 -17.93 2.34 3.32
CA CYS A 77 -18.95 2.27 2.28
C CYS A 77 -19.39 0.84 2.07
N GLU A 78 -20.52 0.67 1.42
CA GLU A 78 -20.93 -0.66 1.00
C GLU A 78 -19.87 -1.22 0.05
N GLY A 79 -19.53 -2.48 0.22
CA GLY A 79 -18.48 -3.09 -0.56
C GLY A 79 -17.08 -2.85 -0.02
N GLU A 80 -17.00 -2.48 1.25
CA GLU A 80 -15.69 -2.28 1.89
C GLU A 80 -14.81 -3.51 1.75
N TYR A 81 -13.55 -3.29 1.43
CA TYR A 81 -12.56 -4.36 1.25
C TYR A 81 -11.29 -3.98 1.96
N ILE A 82 -10.88 -4.78 2.92
CA ILE A 82 -9.61 -4.58 3.63
C ILE A 82 -8.91 -5.93 3.69
N GLN A 83 -7.73 -6.01 3.07
CA GLN A 83 -7.00 -7.26 3.01
C GLN A 83 -5.50 -7.00 3.10
N THR A 84 -4.82 -7.81 3.89
CA THR A 84 -3.37 -7.75 4.02
C THR A 84 -2.76 -9.03 3.50
N ARG A 85 -1.74 -8.90 2.65
CA ARG A 85 -0.94 -10.03 2.16
C ARG A 85 0.48 -9.56 1.97
N THR A 86 1.42 -10.49 1.89
CA THR A 86 2.77 -10.13 1.48
C THR A 86 2.74 -9.71 0.01
N VAL A 87 3.74 -8.95 -0.41
CA VAL A 87 3.86 -8.55 -1.81
C VAL A 87 3.83 -9.79 -2.71
N LYS A 88 4.53 -10.84 -2.29
CA LYS A 88 4.55 -12.09 -3.05
C LYS A 88 3.14 -12.67 -3.23
N ASP A 89 2.35 -12.67 -2.17
CA ASP A 89 1.02 -13.25 -2.21
C ASP A 89 0.03 -12.40 -2.99
N TRP A 90 0.28 -11.10 -3.10
CA TRP A 90 -0.59 -10.24 -3.89
C TRP A 90 -0.49 -10.51 -5.38
N LYS A 91 0.65 -11.02 -5.84
CA LYS A 91 0.83 -11.32 -7.26
C LYS A 91 -0.18 -12.37 -7.70
N GLY A 92 -1.01 -12.02 -8.66
CA GLY A 92 -2.05 -12.91 -9.15
C GLY A 92 -3.34 -12.89 -8.34
N HIS A 93 -3.41 -12.09 -7.29
CA HIS A 93 -4.60 -12.03 -6.42
C HIS A 93 -5.13 -10.62 -6.23
N VAL A 94 -4.75 -9.68 -7.09
CA VAL A 94 -5.19 -8.29 -6.97
C VAL A 94 -6.61 -8.16 -7.47
N PRO A 95 -7.55 -7.64 -6.65
CA PRO A 95 -8.91 -7.43 -7.09
C PRO A 95 -9.01 -6.25 -8.04
N ASP A 96 -10.19 -6.06 -8.63
CA ASP A 96 -10.45 -4.91 -9.48
C ASP A 96 -10.64 -3.68 -8.59
N LEU A 97 -9.68 -2.77 -8.63
CA LEU A 97 -9.71 -1.55 -7.84
C LEU A 97 -10.02 -0.31 -8.69
N SER A 98 -10.48 -0.50 -9.92
CA SER A 98 -10.76 0.61 -10.82
C SER A 98 -11.81 1.54 -10.24
N LYS A 99 -11.49 2.83 -10.22
CA LYS A 99 -12.41 3.88 -9.77
C LYS A 99 -12.91 3.72 -8.33
N ILE A 100 -12.14 3.02 -7.51
CA ILE A 100 -12.48 2.80 -6.11
C ILE A 100 -11.46 3.53 -5.24
N PRO A 101 -11.90 4.34 -4.25
CA PRO A 101 -10.93 4.98 -3.36
C PRO A 101 -10.20 3.95 -2.53
N CYS A 102 -8.89 4.00 -2.55
CA CYS A 102 -8.05 3.04 -1.81
C CYS A 102 -7.00 3.73 -0.96
N ILE A 103 -6.67 3.08 0.14
CA ILE A 103 -5.55 3.46 0.98
C ILE A 103 -4.60 2.28 1.02
N PHE A 104 -3.31 2.56 0.94
CA PHE A 104 -2.28 1.52 0.92
C PHE A 104 -1.39 1.67 2.14
N LEU A 105 -1.08 0.53 2.78
CA LEU A 105 -0.18 0.52 3.93
C LEU A 105 0.91 -0.51 3.70
N LEU A 106 2.17 -0.07 3.88
CA LEU A 106 3.32 -0.96 3.80
C LEU A 106 3.89 -1.17 5.19
N TYR A 107 4.13 -2.44 5.56
CA TYR A 107 4.77 -2.75 6.82
C TYR A 107 5.42 -4.15 6.75
N LYS A 108 6.17 -4.47 7.80
CA LYS A 108 6.87 -5.76 7.83
C LYS A 108 6.16 -6.79 8.69
#